data_ddd8d7ff670ae9aad61ec1695b0fafa4
#
_entry.id   ddd8d7ff670ae9aad61ec1695b0fafa4
#
_cell.length_a   1.000
_cell.length_b   1.000
_cell.length_c   1.000
_cell.angle_alpha   90.00
_cell.angle_beta   90.00
_cell.angle_gamma   90.00
#
_symmetry.space_group_name_H-M   'P 1'
#
loop_
_entity.id
_entity.type
_entity.pdbx_description
1 polymer ?
#
loop_
_entity_poly.entity_id
_entity_poly.type
_entity_poly.pdbx_seq_one_letter_code
_entity_poly.pdbx_strand_id
1 'polypeptide(L)'
;MLTFSRAAATEFKQRLMQLIGNAAHFVEIKTFHSYAFDLLGRIGNLDDVKDVVAKAAEMIEKGGVEPNKIGKTVLVIDEAQDMSSEEYALVKALITNNEEMRIIAVGDDDQNIFEFRGSDSQYMFQLLKEEGSRLIEMTENFRSSRNVVNYANSFIYSIKKRMKSNAIIPMRNK
;
A
#
# COMPACT_ATOMS: atom_id res chain seq x y z
N MET A 1 2.14 -2.05 -8.78
CA MET A 1 2.03 -1.17 -7.59
C MET A 1 0.58 -0.79 -7.38
N LEU A 2 0.12 -0.87 -6.14
CA LEU A 2 -1.23 -0.45 -5.73
C LEU A 2 -1.16 0.77 -4.80
N THR A 3 -2.12 1.66 -4.94
CA THR A 3 -2.26 2.90 -4.15
C THR A 3 -3.75 3.20 -3.93
N PHE A 4 -4.06 4.14 -3.02
CA PHE A 4 -5.45 4.44 -2.63
C PHE A 4 -6.09 5.57 -3.44
N SER A 5 -5.31 6.34 -4.21
CA SER A 5 -5.85 7.45 -4.99
C SER A 5 -5.33 7.48 -6.43
N ARG A 6 -6.18 7.99 -7.34
CA ARG A 6 -5.79 8.19 -8.74
C ARG A 6 -4.69 9.25 -8.87
N ALA A 7 -4.69 10.25 -8.01
CA ALA A 7 -3.67 11.30 -7.98
C ALA A 7 -2.29 10.70 -7.65
N ALA A 8 -2.20 9.88 -6.61
CA ALA A 8 -0.97 9.19 -6.23
C ALA A 8 -0.49 8.25 -7.34
N ALA A 9 -1.37 7.48 -7.98
CA ALA A 9 -1.02 6.62 -9.09
C ALA A 9 -0.42 7.41 -10.27
N THR A 10 -1.01 8.56 -10.59
CA THR A 10 -0.53 9.43 -11.69
C THR A 10 0.82 10.05 -11.36
N GLU A 11 0.97 10.59 -10.14
CA GLU A 11 2.23 11.20 -9.69
C GLU A 11 3.36 10.18 -9.67
N PHE A 12 3.11 8.98 -9.13
CA PHE A 12 4.10 7.93 -9.08
C PHE A 12 4.55 7.50 -10.48
N LYS A 13 3.60 7.35 -11.40
CA LYS A 13 3.90 7.01 -12.79
C LYS A 13 4.78 8.08 -13.47
N GLN A 14 4.48 9.35 -13.24
CA GLN A 14 5.29 10.46 -13.77
C GLN A 14 6.71 10.45 -13.20
N ARG A 15 6.85 10.28 -11.88
CA ARG A 15 8.16 10.19 -11.22
C ARG A 15 8.96 8.98 -11.70
N LEU A 16 8.31 7.84 -11.82
CA LEU A 16 8.96 6.62 -12.29
C LEU A 16 9.46 6.79 -13.74
N MET A 17 8.65 7.43 -14.61
CA MET A 17 9.05 7.73 -15.98
C MET A 17 10.29 8.65 -16.04
N GLN A 18 10.38 9.64 -15.13
CA GLN A 18 11.55 10.52 -15.02
C GLN A 18 12.81 9.77 -14.56
N LEU A 19 12.65 8.75 -13.69
CA LEU A 19 13.77 8.03 -13.11
C LEU A 19 14.31 6.93 -14.04
N ILE A 20 13.45 6.16 -14.67
CA ILE A 20 13.83 4.96 -15.44
C ILE A 20 13.37 5.00 -16.91
N GLY A 21 12.80 6.12 -17.36
CA GLY A 21 12.37 6.31 -18.74
C GLY A 21 11.37 5.23 -19.19
N ASN A 22 11.58 4.71 -20.41
CA ASN A 22 10.65 3.75 -21.03
C ASN A 22 10.46 2.45 -20.23
N ALA A 23 11.39 2.08 -19.36
CA ALA A 23 11.23 0.92 -18.49
C ALA A 23 10.02 1.04 -17.52
N ALA A 24 9.56 2.27 -17.25
CA ALA A 24 8.36 2.52 -16.45
C ALA A 24 7.08 1.93 -17.07
N HIS A 25 7.04 1.69 -18.37
CA HIS A 25 5.88 1.07 -19.04
C HIS A 25 5.67 -0.40 -18.64
N PHE A 26 6.70 -1.07 -18.14
CA PHE A 26 6.59 -2.45 -17.63
C PHE A 26 6.09 -2.52 -16.19
N VAL A 27 5.93 -1.36 -15.52
CA VAL A 27 5.40 -1.29 -14.16
C VAL A 27 3.91 -0.95 -14.20
N GLU A 28 3.09 -1.88 -13.76
CA GLU A 28 1.65 -1.65 -13.61
C GLU A 28 1.39 -0.83 -12.33
N ILE A 29 0.80 0.36 -12.48
CA ILE A 29 0.48 1.26 -11.37
C ILE A 29 -1.01 1.57 -11.42
N LYS A 30 -1.76 1.13 -10.39
CA LYS A 30 -3.22 1.24 -10.30
C LYS A 30 -3.67 1.55 -8.89
N THR A 31 -4.90 2.05 -8.76
CA THR A 31 -5.58 2.03 -7.46
C THR A 31 -6.12 0.63 -7.19
N PHE A 32 -6.36 0.28 -5.91
CA PHE A 32 -7.00 -0.98 -5.53
C PHE A 32 -8.30 -1.22 -6.30
N HIS A 33 -9.16 -0.22 -6.37
CA HIS A 33 -10.42 -0.31 -7.11
C HIS A 33 -10.20 -0.53 -8.62
N SER A 34 -9.28 0.21 -9.24
CA SER A 34 -9.00 0.04 -10.68
C SER A 34 -8.45 -1.34 -10.99
N TYR A 35 -7.60 -1.88 -10.12
CA TYR A 35 -7.07 -3.22 -10.26
C TYR A 35 -8.15 -4.28 -10.10
N ALA A 36 -9.03 -4.13 -9.10
CA ALA A 36 -10.15 -5.02 -8.88
C ALA A 36 -11.13 -5.05 -10.07
N PHE A 37 -11.45 -3.88 -10.65
CA PHE A 37 -12.26 -3.81 -11.87
C PHE A 37 -11.63 -4.55 -13.05
N ASP A 38 -10.32 -4.43 -13.23
CA ASP A 38 -9.62 -5.12 -14.31
C ASP A 38 -9.63 -6.65 -14.11
N LEU A 39 -9.49 -7.12 -12.87
CA LEU A 39 -9.58 -8.54 -12.53
C LEU A 39 -10.97 -9.11 -12.83
N LEU A 40 -12.02 -8.38 -12.50
CA LEU A 40 -13.42 -8.78 -12.74
C LEU A 40 -13.84 -8.64 -14.21
N GLY A 41 -12.95 -8.16 -15.09
CA GLY A 41 -13.24 -8.06 -16.54
C GLY A 41 -14.33 -7.05 -16.86
N ARG A 42 -14.55 -6.04 -16.03
CA ARG A 42 -15.65 -5.06 -16.11
C ARG A 42 -17.05 -5.69 -16.10
N ILE A 43 -17.17 -6.90 -15.58
CA ILE A 43 -18.44 -7.60 -15.45
C ILE A 43 -19.16 -7.04 -14.21
N GLY A 44 -20.06 -6.11 -14.40
CA GLY A 44 -20.90 -5.55 -13.34
C GLY A 44 -21.43 -4.16 -13.67
N ASN A 45 -22.61 -3.83 -13.18
CA ASN A 45 -23.17 -2.49 -13.24
C ASN A 45 -22.39 -1.56 -12.31
N LEU A 46 -22.28 -0.27 -12.65
CA LEU A 46 -21.62 0.79 -11.86
C LEU A 46 -22.21 0.93 -10.43
N ASP A 47 -23.37 0.35 -10.16
CA ASP A 47 -24.01 0.36 -8.84
C ASP A 47 -23.32 -0.56 -7.82
N ASP A 48 -22.46 -1.48 -8.27
CA ASP A 48 -21.70 -2.44 -7.44
C ASP A 48 -20.31 -1.95 -7.00
N VAL A 49 -20.00 -0.66 -7.13
CA VAL A 49 -18.66 -0.10 -6.90
C VAL A 49 -18.18 -0.30 -5.46
N LYS A 50 -19.10 -0.34 -4.49
CA LYS A 50 -18.71 -0.44 -3.07
C LYS A 50 -18.01 -1.75 -2.71
N ASP A 51 -18.36 -2.85 -3.39
CA ASP A 51 -17.86 -4.18 -3.02
C ASP A 51 -16.89 -4.77 -4.05
N VAL A 52 -16.43 -3.95 -5.01
CA VAL A 52 -15.61 -4.44 -6.13
C VAL A 52 -14.29 -5.08 -5.67
N VAL A 53 -13.66 -4.52 -4.63
CA VAL A 53 -12.39 -5.02 -4.09
C VAL A 53 -12.60 -6.36 -3.39
N ALA A 54 -13.65 -6.46 -2.56
CA ALA A 54 -14.01 -7.70 -1.88
C ALA A 54 -14.40 -8.81 -2.88
N LYS A 55 -15.19 -8.47 -3.91
CA LYS A 55 -15.55 -9.43 -4.98
C LYS A 55 -14.33 -9.92 -5.76
N ALA A 56 -13.35 -9.04 -6.02
CA ALA A 56 -12.11 -9.44 -6.69
C ALA A 56 -11.28 -10.40 -5.83
N ALA A 57 -11.18 -10.15 -4.51
CA ALA A 57 -10.51 -11.05 -3.58
C ALA A 57 -11.18 -12.44 -3.58
N GLU A 58 -12.50 -12.48 -3.42
CA GLU A 58 -13.27 -13.72 -3.43
C GLU A 58 -13.12 -14.49 -4.75
N MET A 59 -13.11 -13.78 -5.88
CA MET A 59 -12.95 -14.40 -7.20
C MET A 59 -11.56 -15.03 -7.38
N ILE A 60 -10.50 -14.39 -6.86
CA ILE A 60 -9.15 -14.97 -6.84
C ILE A 60 -9.13 -16.25 -5.99
N GLU A 61 -9.69 -16.20 -4.78
CA GLU A 61 -9.73 -17.34 -3.85
C GLU A 61 -10.47 -18.55 -4.44
N LYS A 62 -11.50 -18.31 -5.24
CA LYS A 62 -12.27 -19.34 -5.95
C LYS A 62 -11.60 -19.82 -7.24
N GLY A 63 -10.43 -19.28 -7.61
CA GLY A 63 -9.76 -19.63 -8.87
C GLY A 63 -10.48 -19.11 -10.11
N GLY A 64 -11.36 -18.13 -9.97
CA GLY A 64 -12.13 -17.54 -11.07
C GLY A 64 -11.38 -16.48 -11.88
N VAL A 65 -10.15 -16.17 -11.53
CA VAL A 65 -9.31 -15.19 -12.24
C VAL A 65 -8.21 -15.92 -13.02
N GLU A 66 -7.98 -15.50 -14.26
CA GLU A 66 -6.91 -16.06 -15.09
C GLU A 66 -5.53 -15.84 -14.41
N PRO A 67 -4.69 -16.89 -14.30
CA PRO A 67 -3.39 -16.79 -13.61
C PRO A 67 -2.48 -15.67 -14.13
N ASN A 68 -2.52 -15.36 -15.43
CA ASN A 68 -1.72 -14.30 -16.04
C ASN A 68 -2.09 -12.89 -15.54
N LYS A 69 -3.32 -12.69 -15.07
CA LYS A 69 -3.79 -11.41 -14.52
C LYS A 69 -3.28 -11.16 -13.10
N ILE A 70 -3.11 -12.24 -12.33
CA ILE A 70 -2.67 -12.17 -10.93
C ILE A 70 -1.20 -12.52 -10.74
N GLY A 71 -0.58 -13.22 -11.70
CA GLY A 71 0.83 -13.63 -11.65
C GLY A 71 1.77 -12.42 -11.68
N LYS A 72 2.17 -11.94 -10.51
CA LYS A 72 3.08 -10.78 -10.33
C LYS A 72 4.31 -11.21 -9.53
N THR A 73 5.48 -10.74 -9.95
CA THR A 73 6.73 -11.01 -9.25
C THR A 73 6.89 -10.15 -7.99
N VAL A 74 6.45 -8.90 -8.06
CA VAL A 74 6.54 -7.95 -6.96
C VAL A 74 5.25 -7.14 -6.87
N LEU A 75 4.70 -7.06 -5.67
CA LEU A 75 3.60 -6.16 -5.33
C LEU A 75 4.13 -5.06 -4.40
N VAL A 76 4.02 -3.81 -4.85
CA VAL A 76 4.32 -2.63 -4.00
C VAL A 76 3.00 -2.01 -3.58
N ILE A 77 2.84 -1.74 -2.29
CA ILE A 77 1.70 -1.05 -1.70
C ILE A 77 2.23 0.24 -1.07
N ASP A 78 1.71 1.38 -1.51
CA ASP A 78 2.05 2.69 -0.98
C ASP A 78 0.96 3.16 -0.02
N GLU A 79 1.34 3.91 1.03
CA GLU A 79 0.45 4.35 2.13
C GLU A 79 -0.31 3.18 2.79
N ALA A 80 0.38 2.07 3.02
CA ALA A 80 -0.22 0.81 3.46
C ALA A 80 -0.99 0.90 4.80
N GLN A 81 -0.78 1.94 5.61
CA GLN A 81 -1.57 2.22 6.80
C GLN A 81 -3.04 2.54 6.48
N ASP A 82 -3.35 2.95 5.25
CA ASP A 82 -4.70 3.33 4.82
C ASP A 82 -5.53 2.14 4.29
N MET A 83 -4.99 0.91 4.33
CA MET A 83 -5.72 -0.28 3.88
C MET A 83 -7.00 -0.50 4.69
N SER A 84 -8.08 -0.83 3.98
CA SER A 84 -9.31 -1.41 4.54
C SER A 84 -9.22 -2.93 4.64
N SER A 85 -10.23 -3.55 5.28
CA SER A 85 -10.35 -5.00 5.35
C SER A 85 -10.44 -5.67 3.98
N GLU A 86 -11.17 -5.05 3.05
CA GLU A 86 -11.37 -5.57 1.70
C GLU A 86 -10.07 -5.50 0.88
N GLU A 87 -9.33 -4.41 1.02
CA GLU A 87 -8.04 -4.23 0.34
C GLU A 87 -6.99 -5.20 0.88
N TYR A 88 -6.97 -5.40 2.20
CA TYR A 88 -6.13 -6.43 2.81
C TYR A 88 -6.51 -7.84 2.35
N ALA A 89 -7.81 -8.15 2.26
CA ALA A 89 -8.27 -9.44 1.74
C ALA A 89 -7.79 -9.68 0.30
N LEU A 90 -7.86 -8.64 -0.55
CA LEU A 90 -7.33 -8.72 -1.92
C LEU A 90 -5.82 -9.00 -1.94
N VAL A 91 -5.04 -8.31 -1.08
CA VAL A 91 -3.60 -8.55 -0.95
C VAL A 91 -3.33 -10.00 -0.50
N LYS A 92 -4.06 -10.50 0.49
CA LYS A 92 -3.93 -11.90 0.97
C LYS A 92 -4.27 -12.91 -0.12
N ALA A 93 -5.34 -12.69 -0.87
CA ALA A 93 -5.70 -13.55 -1.99
C ALA A 93 -4.60 -13.61 -3.06
N LEU A 94 -3.96 -12.45 -3.35
CA LEU A 94 -2.82 -12.39 -4.27
C LEU A 94 -1.59 -13.15 -3.73
N ILE A 95 -1.27 -13.00 -2.44
CA ILE A 95 -0.16 -13.72 -1.77
C ILE A 95 -0.37 -15.22 -1.90
N THR A 96 -1.55 -15.69 -1.49
CA THR A 96 -1.88 -17.13 -1.45
C THR A 96 -1.82 -17.78 -2.84
N ASN A 97 -2.11 -17.02 -3.88
CA ASN A 97 -2.12 -17.54 -5.26
C ASN A 97 -0.82 -17.22 -6.04
N ASN A 98 0.21 -16.69 -5.39
CA ASN A 98 1.52 -16.37 -5.99
C ASN A 98 2.65 -16.65 -4.99
N GLU A 99 3.06 -17.88 -4.85
CA GLU A 99 4.06 -18.33 -3.85
C GLU A 99 5.39 -17.57 -3.94
N GLU A 100 5.81 -17.16 -5.14
CA GLU A 100 7.07 -16.45 -5.36
C GLU A 100 6.93 -14.92 -5.32
N MET A 101 5.72 -14.40 -5.12
CA MET A 101 5.49 -12.95 -5.12
C MET A 101 6.10 -12.30 -3.88
N ARG A 102 6.92 -11.29 -4.09
CA ARG A 102 7.46 -10.44 -3.02
C ARG A 102 6.56 -9.24 -2.79
N ILE A 103 6.37 -8.86 -1.52
CA ILE A 103 5.59 -7.68 -1.15
C ILE A 103 6.49 -6.64 -0.53
N ILE A 104 6.30 -5.40 -0.95
CA ILE A 104 6.91 -4.20 -0.36
C ILE A 104 5.75 -3.29 0.05
N ALA A 105 5.42 -3.28 1.35
CA ALA A 105 4.45 -2.36 1.91
C ALA A 105 5.18 -1.15 2.50
N VAL A 106 4.88 0.02 1.99
CA VAL A 106 5.41 1.30 2.46
C VAL A 106 4.28 2.05 3.13
N GLY A 107 4.52 2.58 4.33
CA GLY A 107 3.52 3.31 5.06
C GLY A 107 4.05 3.87 6.38
N ASP A 108 3.22 4.63 7.04
CA ASP A 108 3.51 5.25 8.33
C ASP A 108 2.28 5.10 9.24
N ASP A 109 2.33 4.17 10.18
CA ASP A 109 1.24 3.88 11.11
C ASP A 109 0.86 5.08 11.99
N ASP A 110 1.78 6.03 12.21
CA ASP A 110 1.49 7.29 12.91
C ASP A 110 0.65 8.26 12.06
N GLN A 111 0.50 8.02 10.75
CA GLN A 111 -0.26 8.85 9.83
C GLN A 111 -1.62 8.25 9.46
N ASN A 112 -2.07 7.18 10.10
CA ASN A 112 -3.42 6.66 9.86
C ASN A 112 -4.48 7.61 10.45
N ILE A 113 -5.01 8.47 9.59
CA ILE A 113 -6.08 9.43 9.92
C ILE A 113 -7.41 9.09 9.27
N PHE A 114 -7.51 7.93 8.58
CA PHE A 114 -8.70 7.50 7.83
C PHE A 114 -9.44 6.33 8.48
N GLU A 115 -9.24 6.05 9.77
CA GLU A 115 -9.98 5.00 10.50
C GLU A 115 -11.50 5.12 10.33
N PHE A 116 -12.03 6.36 10.25
CA PHE A 116 -13.45 6.61 10.00
C PHE A 116 -13.96 6.12 8.63
N ARG A 117 -13.06 5.76 7.71
CA ARG A 117 -13.35 5.14 6.41
C ARG A 117 -13.11 3.63 6.40
N GLY A 118 -12.79 3.04 7.55
CA GLY A 118 -12.51 1.61 7.68
C GLY A 118 -11.06 1.22 7.41
N SER A 119 -10.14 2.20 7.26
CA SER A 119 -8.71 1.89 7.24
C SER A 119 -8.21 1.54 8.64
N ASP A 120 -7.26 0.62 8.71
CA ASP A 120 -6.66 0.23 9.98
C ASP A 120 -5.19 -0.15 9.75
N SER A 121 -4.28 0.52 10.46
CA SER A 121 -2.86 0.20 10.43
C SER A 121 -2.53 -1.23 10.90
N GLN A 122 -3.48 -1.91 11.56
CA GLN A 122 -3.34 -3.32 11.92
C GLN A 122 -3.00 -4.23 10.72
N TYR A 123 -3.44 -3.88 9.50
CA TYR A 123 -3.15 -4.66 8.31
C TYR A 123 -1.67 -4.61 7.93
N MET A 124 -0.97 -3.49 8.17
CA MET A 124 0.49 -3.45 8.07
C MET A 124 1.16 -4.39 9.08
N PHE A 125 0.67 -4.40 10.34
CA PHE A 125 1.16 -5.33 11.36
C PHE A 125 0.92 -6.80 10.98
N GLN A 126 -0.20 -7.09 10.31
CA GLN A 126 -0.48 -8.44 9.84
C GLN A 126 0.46 -8.86 8.71
N LEU A 127 0.76 -7.97 7.75
CA LEU A 127 1.76 -8.24 6.71
C LEU A 127 3.16 -8.50 7.30
N LEU A 128 3.51 -7.80 8.37
CA LEU A 128 4.80 -8.02 9.04
C LEU A 128 4.89 -9.40 9.73
N LYS A 129 3.76 -10.05 10.06
CA LYS A 129 3.73 -11.39 10.66
C LYS A 129 3.87 -12.52 9.63
N GLU A 130 3.79 -12.24 8.34
CA GLU A 130 4.02 -13.25 7.30
C GLU A 130 5.45 -13.78 7.40
N GLU A 131 5.64 -15.07 7.12
CA GLU A 131 6.95 -15.72 7.17
C GLU A 131 7.96 -15.03 6.25
N GLY A 132 9.16 -14.77 6.77
CA GLY A 132 10.23 -14.09 6.04
C GLY A 132 10.10 -12.57 5.95
N SER A 133 9.07 -11.97 6.57
CA SER A 133 8.87 -10.52 6.58
C SER A 133 9.96 -9.79 7.37
N ARG A 134 10.29 -8.58 6.93
CA ARG A 134 11.27 -7.69 7.59
C ARG A 134 10.71 -6.29 7.70
N LEU A 135 10.83 -5.68 8.88
CA LEU A 135 10.60 -4.26 9.08
C LEU A 135 11.88 -3.48 8.79
N ILE A 136 11.76 -2.44 7.96
CA ILE A 136 12.84 -1.48 7.68
C ILE A 136 12.31 -0.10 8.04
N GLU A 137 12.86 0.52 9.09
CA GLU A 137 12.49 1.86 9.50
C GLU A 137 13.28 2.91 8.70
N MET A 138 12.58 3.83 8.04
CA MET A 138 13.16 5.00 7.40
C MET A 138 13.16 6.16 8.39
N THR A 139 14.30 6.44 9.00
CA THR A 139 14.42 7.43 10.07
C THR A 139 14.83 8.82 9.59
N GLU A 140 15.43 8.94 8.42
CA GLU A 140 15.96 10.21 7.90
C GLU A 140 14.85 11.04 7.23
N ASN A 141 14.68 12.28 7.68
CA ASN A 141 13.72 13.24 7.10
C ASN A 141 14.42 14.35 6.32
N PHE A 142 14.28 14.31 4.99
CA PHE A 142 14.82 15.30 4.06
C PHE A 142 13.78 16.37 3.66
N ARG A 143 12.52 16.23 4.09
CA ARG A 143 11.42 17.13 3.70
C ARG A 143 11.30 18.35 4.62
N SER A 144 11.27 18.11 5.92
CA SER A 144 10.91 19.10 6.93
C SER A 144 12.13 19.73 7.60
N SER A 145 11.97 20.96 8.11
CA SER A 145 12.99 21.61 8.92
C SER A 145 13.18 20.91 10.27
N ARG A 146 14.34 21.10 10.87
CA ARG A 146 14.70 20.50 12.17
C ARG A 146 13.65 20.78 13.26
N ASN A 147 13.15 22.01 13.33
CA ASN A 147 12.17 22.38 14.35
C ASN A 147 10.85 21.63 14.20
N VAL A 148 10.38 21.42 12.96
CA VAL A 148 9.16 20.65 12.68
C VAL A 148 9.35 19.19 13.06
N VAL A 149 10.49 18.59 12.69
CA VAL A 149 10.79 17.19 13.03
C VAL A 149 10.90 16.99 14.54
N ASN A 150 11.60 17.90 15.24
CA ASN A 150 11.72 17.82 16.71
C ASN A 150 10.36 17.96 17.40
N TYR A 151 9.51 18.87 16.92
CA TYR A 151 8.15 19.02 17.45
C TYR A 151 7.32 17.75 17.21
N ALA A 152 7.33 17.20 15.99
CA ALA A 152 6.66 15.95 15.68
C ALA A 152 7.14 14.79 16.55
N ASN A 153 8.46 14.65 16.73
CA ASN A 153 9.03 13.64 17.61
C ASN A 153 8.56 13.80 19.07
N SER A 154 8.44 15.02 19.58
CA SER A 154 7.95 15.23 20.96
C SER A 154 6.49 14.82 21.13
N PHE A 155 5.67 15.05 20.12
CA PHE A 155 4.24 14.71 20.13
C PHE A 155 3.99 13.20 20.00
N ILE A 156 4.78 12.55 19.19
CA ILE A 156 4.59 11.13 18.82
C ILE A 156 4.77 10.17 20.00
N TYR A 157 5.51 10.57 21.06
CA TYR A 157 5.68 9.76 22.28
C TYR A 157 4.36 9.50 23.03
N SER A 158 3.30 10.25 22.74
CA SER A 158 1.97 10.01 23.30
C SER A 158 1.26 8.81 22.68
N ILE A 159 1.68 8.35 21.51
CA ILE A 159 1.08 7.22 20.77
C ILE A 159 1.62 5.91 21.36
N LYS A 160 0.73 5.09 21.94
CA LYS A 160 1.12 3.87 22.69
C LYS A 160 1.45 2.69 21.82
N LYS A 161 0.82 2.56 20.64
CA LYS A 161 1.04 1.42 19.72
C LYS A 161 1.62 1.97 18.42
N ARG A 162 2.87 1.62 18.16
CA ARG A 162 3.60 2.06 16.98
C ARG A 162 4.44 0.91 16.42
N MET A 163 4.57 0.86 15.10
CA MET A 163 5.53 -0.03 14.43
C MET A 163 6.96 0.48 14.57
N LYS A 164 7.14 1.80 14.56
CA LYS A 164 8.45 2.46 14.64
C LYS A 164 8.92 2.57 16.07
N SER A 165 10.18 2.21 16.30
CA SER A 165 10.85 2.33 17.59
C SER A 165 11.78 3.55 17.65
N ASN A 166 12.26 4.03 16.52
CA ASN A 166 13.25 5.09 16.42
C ASN A 166 12.62 6.46 16.19
N ALA A 167 13.28 7.51 16.70
CA ALA A 167 12.91 8.88 16.40
C ALA A 167 13.31 9.24 14.96
N ILE A 168 12.58 10.17 14.36
CA ILE A 168 12.92 10.72 13.04
C ILE A 168 14.09 11.69 13.16
N ILE A 169 15.07 11.58 12.29
CA ILE A 169 16.29 12.37 12.24
C ILE A 169 16.15 13.48 11.20
N PRO A 170 16.17 14.77 11.58
CA PRO A 170 16.11 15.86 10.61
C PRO A 170 17.41 15.99 9.84
N MET A 171 17.35 15.86 8.50
CA MET A 171 18.51 16.01 7.61
C MET A 171 18.62 17.43 7.04
N ARG A 172 17.58 18.27 7.16
CA ARG A 172 17.61 19.69 6.76
C ARG A 172 17.97 20.58 7.94
N ASN A 173 18.96 21.46 7.73
CA ASN A 173 19.48 22.38 8.74
C ASN A 173 18.72 23.72 8.84
N LYS A 174 17.63 23.93 8.09
CA LYS A 174 16.81 25.15 8.13
C LYS A 174 15.34 24.82 8.32
#